data_7ded27d8151eef3f4f8cc5ce525bd8b1
#
_entry.id   7ded27d8151eef3f4f8cc5ce525bd8b1
#
_cell.length_a   1.000
_cell.length_b   1.000
_cell.length_c   1.000
_cell.angle_alpha   90.00
_cell.angle_beta   90.00
_cell.angle_gamma   90.00
#
_symmetry.space_group_name_H-M   'P 1'
#
loop_
_entity.id
_entity.type
_entity.pdbx_description
1 polymer ?
#
loop_
_entity_poly.entity_id
_entity_poly.type
_entity_poly.pdbx_seq_one_letter_code
_entity_poly.pdbx_strand_id
1 'polypeptide(L)'
;MPPELNRDDAIMRVVDGDTLEIMFAGITNAERIPLAWLVVQVHPMRKKGFQIQIGSSSTEQPLYSFVKKPSIPGKSFIVPIRAEEEPEFRAFFSQLAELCGRSVTTQES
;
A
#
# COMPACT_ATOMS: atom_id res chain seq x y z
N MET A 1 16.02 6.83 9.36
CA MET A 1 15.70 5.41 9.15
C MET A 1 14.65 5.27 8.06
N PRO A 2 14.78 4.31 7.15
CA PRO A 2 13.74 4.11 6.14
C PRO A 2 12.42 3.69 6.80
N PRO A 3 11.27 4.07 6.21
CA PRO A 3 9.97 3.65 6.73
C PRO A 3 9.82 2.13 6.72
N GLU A 4 9.14 1.63 7.75
CA GLU A 4 8.88 0.20 7.87
C GLU A 4 7.54 -0.02 8.56
N LEU A 5 6.78 -0.99 8.07
CA LEU A 5 5.51 -1.39 8.66
C LEU A 5 5.55 -2.88 8.93
N ASN A 6 5.44 -3.25 10.20
CA ASN A 6 5.50 -4.64 10.65
C ASN A 6 4.13 -5.11 11.13
N ARG A 7 3.69 -6.24 10.60
CA ARG A 7 2.47 -6.92 11.03
C ARG A 7 2.77 -8.40 11.19
N ASP A 8 1.86 -9.10 11.84
CA ASP A 8 2.00 -10.55 12.02
C ASP A 8 1.97 -11.31 10.69
N ASP A 9 1.28 -10.76 9.70
CA ASP A 9 1.10 -11.41 8.39
C ASP A 9 1.97 -10.83 7.28
N ALA A 10 2.60 -9.67 7.48
CA ALA A 10 3.41 -9.04 6.45
C ALA A 10 4.36 -8.00 7.03
N ILE A 11 5.51 -7.88 6.40
CA ILE A 11 6.47 -6.82 6.69
C ILE A 11 6.68 -6.04 5.41
N MET A 12 6.55 -4.71 5.50
CA MET A 12 6.74 -3.81 4.37
C MET A 12 7.85 -2.82 4.72
N ARG A 13 8.77 -2.62 3.80
CA ARG A 13 9.87 -1.69 4.03
C ARG A 13 10.39 -1.13 2.72
N VAL A 14 11.09 0.00 2.81
CA VAL A 14 11.74 0.60 1.65
C VAL A 14 13.17 0.07 1.56
N VAL A 15 13.54 -0.40 0.37
CA VAL A 15 14.91 -0.84 0.08
C VAL A 15 15.48 0.04 -1.03
N ASP A 16 16.78 0.29 -0.99
CA ASP A 16 17.48 1.12 -1.97
C ASP A 16 16.90 2.52 -2.15
N GLY A 17 16.09 2.97 -1.19
CA GLY A 17 15.51 4.31 -1.21
C GLY A 17 14.37 4.54 -2.20
N ASP A 18 14.07 3.59 -3.07
CA ASP A 18 13.11 3.79 -4.15
C ASP A 18 12.21 2.59 -4.43
N THR A 19 12.25 1.56 -3.59
CA THR A 19 11.49 0.33 -3.83
C THR A 19 10.83 -0.15 -2.56
N LEU A 20 9.54 -0.50 -2.66
CA LEU A 20 8.83 -1.15 -1.56
C LEU A 20 9.07 -2.65 -1.64
N GLU A 21 9.54 -3.23 -0.54
CA GLU A 21 9.67 -4.68 -0.40
C GLU A 21 8.60 -5.18 0.56
N ILE A 22 7.85 -6.20 0.14
CA ILE A 22 6.81 -6.81 0.94
C ILE A 22 7.13 -8.28 1.15
N MET A 23 7.18 -8.69 2.41
CA MET A 23 7.36 -10.08 2.79
C MET A 23 6.11 -10.56 3.50
N PHE A 24 5.48 -11.61 2.97
CA PHE A 24 4.28 -12.19 3.57
C PHE A 24 4.64 -13.44 4.36
N ALA A 25 3.96 -13.61 5.49
CA ALA A 25 4.16 -14.81 6.31
C ALA A 25 3.84 -16.06 5.50
N GLY A 26 4.73 -17.06 5.57
CA GLY A 26 4.56 -18.31 4.85
C GLY A 26 5.00 -18.27 3.39
N ILE A 27 5.46 -17.14 2.89
CA ILE A 27 5.98 -17.02 1.53
C ILE A 27 7.48 -16.76 1.60
N THR A 28 8.26 -17.54 0.86
CA THR A 28 9.72 -17.47 0.95
C THR A 28 10.33 -16.33 0.16
N ASN A 29 9.62 -15.80 -0.86
CA ASN A 29 10.13 -14.74 -1.71
C ASN A 29 9.47 -13.41 -1.38
N ALA A 30 10.29 -12.36 -1.28
CA ALA A 30 9.78 -11.00 -1.12
C ALA A 30 9.31 -10.45 -2.47
N GLU A 31 8.24 -9.65 -2.44
CA GLU A 31 7.78 -8.92 -3.60
C GLU A 31 8.35 -7.51 -3.54
N ARG A 32 8.73 -6.96 -4.69
CA ARG A 32 9.30 -5.62 -4.77
C ARG A 32 8.56 -4.79 -5.81
N ILE A 33 8.19 -3.56 -5.43
CA ILE A 33 7.47 -2.65 -6.29
C ILE A 33 8.19 -1.30 -6.25
N PRO A 34 8.65 -0.79 -7.40
CA PRO A 34 9.22 0.55 -7.44
C PRO A 34 8.23 1.59 -6.95
N LEU A 35 8.67 2.54 -6.13
CA LEU A 35 7.80 3.58 -5.59
C LEU A 35 7.16 4.42 -6.70
N ALA A 36 7.87 4.59 -7.82
CA ALA A 36 7.33 5.33 -8.95
C ALA A 36 6.06 4.72 -9.54
N TRP A 37 5.88 3.41 -9.37
CA TRP A 37 4.73 2.68 -9.93
C TRP A 37 3.79 2.14 -8.86
N LEU A 38 4.12 2.28 -7.60
CA LEU A 38 3.33 1.74 -6.50
C LEU A 38 1.94 2.38 -6.47
N VAL A 39 0.91 1.56 -6.36
CA VAL A 39 -0.48 2.01 -6.20
C VAL A 39 -1.10 1.24 -5.06
N VAL A 40 -1.67 1.97 -4.10
CA VAL A 40 -2.34 1.38 -2.95
C VAL A 40 -3.76 1.94 -2.91
N GLN A 41 -4.75 1.05 -2.96
CA GLN A 41 -6.15 1.45 -2.92
C GLN A 41 -6.83 0.86 -1.69
N VAL A 42 -7.49 1.73 -0.94
CA VAL A 42 -8.21 1.35 0.28
C VAL A 42 -9.69 1.27 -0.06
N HIS A 43 -10.28 0.14 0.23
CA HIS A 43 -11.66 -0.16 -0.14
C HIS A 43 -12.42 -0.60 1.11
N PRO A 44 -13.56 0.05 1.44
CA PRO A 44 -14.33 -0.36 2.62
C PRO A 44 -14.98 -1.73 2.42
N MET A 45 -14.97 -2.53 3.47
CA MET A 45 -15.61 -3.84 3.46
C MET A 45 -17.03 -3.74 4.02
N ARG A 46 -17.90 -4.68 3.63
CA ARG A 46 -19.29 -4.70 4.11
C ARG A 46 -19.38 -4.78 5.63
N LYS A 47 -18.47 -5.54 6.25
CA LYS A 47 -18.34 -5.60 7.70
C LYS A 47 -17.40 -4.48 8.13
N LYS A 48 -16.93 -4.49 9.33
CA LYS A 48 -15.99 -3.47 9.80
C LYS A 48 -14.63 -3.64 9.12
N GLY A 49 -13.97 -2.52 8.84
CA GLY A 49 -12.61 -2.51 8.34
C GLY A 49 -12.49 -2.18 6.87
N PHE A 50 -11.27 -2.34 6.36
CA PHE A 50 -10.92 -2.02 4.99
C PHE A 50 -10.14 -3.16 4.36
N GLN A 51 -10.18 -3.18 3.03
CA GLN A 51 -9.32 -4.04 2.24
C GLN A 51 -8.30 -3.14 1.56
N ILE A 52 -7.03 -3.43 1.77
CA ILE A 52 -5.97 -2.68 1.12
C ILE A 52 -5.46 -3.50 -0.04
N GLN A 53 -5.53 -2.93 -1.24
CA GLN A 53 -4.99 -3.57 -2.43
C GLN A 53 -3.70 -2.86 -2.82
N ILE A 54 -2.63 -3.62 -2.97
CA ILE A 54 -1.30 -3.11 -3.28
C ILE A 54 -0.85 -3.69 -4.61
N GLY A 55 -0.48 -2.82 -5.53
CA GLY A 55 -0.03 -3.26 -6.84
C GLY A 55 0.81 -2.20 -7.52
N SER A 56 0.93 -2.30 -8.83
CA SER A 56 1.69 -1.35 -9.61
C SER A 56 0.93 -0.92 -10.85
N SER A 57 1.19 0.31 -11.28
CA SER A 57 0.59 0.85 -12.50
C SER A 57 1.52 1.87 -13.10
N SER A 58 1.60 1.88 -14.43
CA SER A 58 2.38 2.89 -15.15
C SER A 58 1.57 4.16 -15.40
N THR A 59 0.26 4.17 -15.10
CA THR A 59 -0.56 5.36 -15.26
C THR A 59 -0.41 6.26 -14.05
N GLU A 60 -0.53 7.57 -14.27
CA GLU A 60 -0.43 8.53 -13.18
C GLU A 60 -1.64 8.41 -12.26
N GLN A 61 -1.38 8.12 -11.00
CA GLN A 61 -2.39 7.96 -9.95
C GLN A 61 -1.79 8.34 -8.61
N PRO A 62 -2.63 8.69 -7.61
CA PRO A 62 -2.10 8.82 -6.25
C PRO A 62 -1.47 7.52 -5.78
N LEU A 63 -0.41 7.61 -4.99
CA LEU A 63 0.22 6.42 -4.43
C LEU A 63 -0.73 5.68 -3.48
N TYR A 64 -1.52 6.43 -2.72
CA TYR A 64 -2.46 5.88 -1.74
C TYR A 64 -3.79 6.63 -1.87
N SER A 65 -4.88 5.90 -2.03
CA SER A 65 -6.18 6.53 -2.21
C SER A 65 -7.31 5.64 -1.69
N PHE A 66 -8.41 6.27 -1.32
CA PHE A 66 -9.64 5.55 -0.97
C PHE A 66 -10.51 5.41 -2.22
N VAL A 67 -10.96 4.19 -2.49
CA VAL A 67 -11.76 3.91 -3.68
C VAL A 67 -12.98 3.09 -3.31
N LYS A 68 -14.05 3.22 -4.09
CA LYS A 68 -15.25 2.40 -3.91
C LYS A 68 -15.04 1.00 -4.47
N LYS A 69 -14.30 0.91 -5.57
CA LYS A 69 -13.98 -0.37 -6.20
C LYS A 69 -12.50 -0.41 -6.55
N PRO A 70 -11.79 -1.48 -6.17
CA PRO A 70 -10.39 -1.61 -6.59
C PRO A 70 -10.27 -1.63 -8.11
N SER A 71 -9.26 -0.92 -8.62
CA SER A 71 -9.06 -0.80 -10.07
C SER A 71 -7.61 -0.95 -10.48
N ILE A 72 -6.79 -1.62 -9.67
CA ILE A 72 -5.39 -1.84 -10.00
C ILE A 72 -5.30 -2.89 -11.11
N PRO A 73 -4.71 -2.56 -12.27
CA PRO A 73 -4.55 -3.55 -13.32
C PRO A 73 -3.47 -4.56 -12.96
N GLY A 74 -3.63 -5.78 -13.45
CA GLY A 74 -2.63 -6.81 -13.28
C GLY A 74 -2.57 -7.40 -11.88
N LYS A 75 -1.39 -7.91 -11.52
CA LYS A 75 -1.18 -8.59 -10.24
C LYS A 75 -1.21 -7.60 -9.08
N SER A 76 -1.95 -7.95 -8.04
CA SER A 76 -2.01 -7.15 -6.83
C SER A 76 -2.11 -8.04 -5.60
N PHE A 77 -1.81 -7.46 -4.43
CA PHE A 77 -1.90 -8.13 -3.15
C PHE A 77 -3.01 -7.51 -2.33
N ILE A 78 -3.78 -8.33 -1.64
CA ILE A 78 -4.91 -7.88 -0.85
C ILE A 78 -4.62 -8.16 0.62
N VAL A 79 -4.71 -7.10 1.44
CA VAL A 79 -4.49 -7.19 2.87
C VAL A 79 -5.74 -6.65 3.57
N PRO A 80 -6.51 -7.52 4.26
CA PRO A 80 -7.63 -7.01 5.06
C PRO A 80 -7.10 -6.41 6.36
N ILE A 81 -7.66 -5.27 6.74
CA ILE A 81 -7.27 -4.58 7.97
C ILE A 81 -8.50 -4.12 8.74
N ARG A 82 -8.32 -3.90 10.04
CA ARG A 82 -9.37 -3.29 10.86
C ARG A 82 -9.36 -1.78 10.65
N ALA A 83 -10.50 -1.15 10.92
CA ALA A 83 -10.62 0.29 10.73
C ALA A 83 -9.58 1.08 11.53
N GLU A 84 -9.24 0.64 12.73
CA GLU A 84 -8.25 1.33 13.56
C GLU A 84 -6.82 1.19 13.06
N GLU A 85 -6.57 0.27 12.13
CA GLU A 85 -5.24 0.09 11.53
C GLU A 85 -5.00 1.00 10.34
N GLU A 86 -6.06 1.53 9.73
CA GLU A 86 -5.93 2.35 8.51
C GLU A 86 -5.04 3.58 8.71
N PRO A 87 -5.15 4.34 9.80
CA PRO A 87 -4.25 5.50 9.97
C PRO A 87 -2.77 5.13 9.98
N GLU A 88 -2.41 3.97 10.50
CA GLU A 88 -1.02 3.50 10.47
C GLU A 88 -0.56 3.20 9.05
N PHE A 89 -1.40 2.53 8.26
CA PHE A 89 -1.11 2.28 6.86
C PHE A 89 -0.99 3.58 6.08
N ARG A 90 -1.90 4.52 6.31
CA ARG A 90 -1.89 5.81 5.64
C ARG A 90 -0.61 6.59 5.97
N ALA A 91 -0.20 6.58 7.23
CA ALA A 91 1.04 7.26 7.63
C ALA A 91 2.26 6.65 6.94
N PHE A 92 2.32 5.32 6.87
CA PHE A 92 3.41 4.62 6.20
C PHE A 92 3.48 4.98 4.71
N PHE A 93 2.35 4.86 4.00
CA PHE A 93 2.34 5.13 2.57
C PHE A 93 2.49 6.61 2.25
N SER A 94 2.08 7.51 3.16
CA SER A 94 2.35 8.93 3.00
C SER A 94 3.85 9.23 3.04
N GLN A 95 4.58 8.54 3.91
CA GLN A 95 6.05 8.68 3.93
C GLN A 95 6.67 8.20 2.62
N LEU A 96 6.16 7.10 2.07
CA LEU A 96 6.65 6.61 0.78
C LEU A 96 6.35 7.60 -0.34
N ALA A 97 5.17 8.21 -0.32
CA ALA A 97 4.81 9.22 -1.32
C ALA A 97 5.74 10.43 -1.26
N GLU A 98 6.11 10.86 -0.06
CA GLU A 98 7.06 11.95 0.10
C GLU A 98 8.42 11.60 -0.48
N LEU A 99 8.88 10.36 -0.28
CA LEU A 99 10.17 9.92 -0.80
C LEU A 99 10.25 9.99 -2.32
N CYS A 100 9.14 9.80 -3.01
CA CYS A 100 9.13 9.76 -4.48
C CYS A 100 8.37 10.93 -5.11
N GLY A 101 7.95 11.92 -4.31
CA GLY A 101 7.27 13.11 -4.83
C GLY A 101 5.87 12.85 -5.36
N ARG A 102 5.19 11.84 -4.86
CA ARG A 102 3.84 11.49 -5.30
C ARG A 102 2.78 11.94 -4.30
N SER A 103 1.54 12.01 -4.74
CA SER A 103 0.43 12.46 -3.91
C SER A 103 -0.27 11.33 -3.19
N VAL A 104 -1.01 11.68 -2.14
CA VAL A 104 -1.86 10.77 -1.38
C VAL A 104 -3.24 11.42 -1.29
N THR A 105 -4.28 10.62 -1.52
CA THR A 105 -5.66 11.06 -1.37
C THR A 105 -6.19 10.51 -0.06
N THR A 106 -6.58 11.40 0.86
CA THR A 106 -7.05 11.01 2.19
C THR A 106 -8.56 11.00 2.32
N GLN A 107 -9.28 11.32 1.25
CA GLN A 107 -10.73 11.34 1.22
C GLN A 107 -11.23 10.38 0.16
N GLU A 108 -12.36 9.76 0.44
CA GLU A 108 -13.02 8.89 -0.51
C GLU A 108 -13.54 9.71 -1.70
N SER A 109 -13.19 9.27 -2.88
CA SER A 109 -13.59 9.94 -4.13
C SER A 109 -14.87 9.33 -4.68
#